data_eb5f590a0745b31f47af57db03eef152
#
_entry.id   eb5f590a0745b31f47af57db03eef152
#
_cell.length_a   1.000
_cell.length_b   1.000
_cell.length_c   1.000
_cell.angle_alpha   90.00
_cell.angle_beta   90.00
_cell.angle_gamma   90.00
#
_symmetry.space_group_name_H-M   'P 1'
#
loop_
_entity.id
_entity.type
_entity.pdbx_description
1 polymer ?
#
loop_
_entity_poly.entity_id
_entity_poly.type
_entity_poly.pdbx_seq_one_letter_code
_entity_poly.pdbx_strand_id
1 'polypeptide(L)'
;AKEGLICEKIVTGRIEYIKVKDFETQIKDAQWLVFTSKNAVAGFAYNVGNVVPAGVKVAVVGKNTQNAIRTACGIEADYVSSKATGLALGEELMNIASGRIVYLCAEVTSGSLEEAMKEYENLIKIPVYRNEPVDYDCMEYDSRNCGDIDGIIVTSGSSGERIKWLIDRLEDVLVYSIGPACSKKLMEAGIEKKRIVEAEKHTYDGLVETVRCRADEKPVNDESVCLDINEYLERPKEVLNMFSEALRILDRNTAELMVDRMKDEMDELKVQKGKLEAQNGELEAQNEALKSSFKEKDAEIERLKKLLEEQNK
;
A
#
# COMPACT_ATOMS: atom_id res chain seq x y z
N ALA A 1 20.03 -4.92 2.23
CA ALA A 1 20.99 -5.88 1.66
C ALA A 1 21.92 -5.29 0.57
N LYS A 2 21.52 -4.23 -0.16
CA LYS A 2 22.43 -3.59 -1.16
C LYS A 2 23.58 -2.78 -0.53
N GLU A 3 23.49 -2.51 0.77
CA GLU A 3 24.33 -1.53 1.47
C GLU A 3 25.16 -2.16 2.63
N GLY A 4 25.30 -3.48 2.66
CA GLY A 4 26.05 -4.19 3.70
C GLY A 4 25.33 -4.33 5.04
N LEU A 5 24.10 -3.79 5.18
CA LEU A 5 23.28 -3.93 6.37
C LEU A 5 22.43 -5.19 6.27
N ILE A 6 22.39 -5.99 7.33
CA ILE A 6 21.44 -7.11 7.49
C ILE A 6 20.20 -6.55 8.19
N CYS A 7 19.05 -6.60 7.53
CA CYS A 7 17.81 -6.06 8.08
C CYS A 7 16.74 -7.14 8.17
N GLU A 8 16.21 -7.34 9.36
CA GLU A 8 15.02 -8.13 9.59
C GLU A 8 13.79 -7.20 9.62
N LYS A 9 12.72 -7.60 8.96
CA LYS A 9 11.49 -6.79 8.86
C LYS A 9 10.45 -7.26 9.85
N ILE A 10 10.04 -6.38 10.75
CA ILE A 10 8.91 -6.59 11.65
C ILE A 10 7.66 -5.89 11.08
N VAL A 11 6.60 -6.66 10.82
CA VAL A 11 5.32 -6.11 10.32
C VAL A 11 4.45 -5.72 11.49
N THR A 12 4.44 -4.47 11.89
CA THR A 12 3.73 -3.97 13.08
C THR A 12 2.24 -3.68 12.87
N GLY A 13 1.76 -3.77 11.65
CA GLY A 13 0.35 -3.52 11.34
C GLY A 13 -0.01 -3.96 9.93
N ARG A 14 -1.28 -4.24 9.73
CA ARG A 14 -1.87 -4.55 8.44
C ARG A 14 -2.99 -3.57 8.13
N ILE A 15 -3.16 -3.29 6.84
CA ILE A 15 -4.28 -2.48 6.37
C ILE A 15 -5.50 -3.39 6.20
N GLU A 16 -6.59 -3.01 6.82
CA GLU A 16 -7.90 -3.62 6.66
C GLU A 16 -8.87 -2.61 6.03
N TYR A 17 -9.51 -2.99 4.91
CA TYR A 17 -10.46 -2.12 4.25
C TYR A 17 -11.84 -2.23 4.89
N ILE A 18 -12.47 -1.07 5.10
CA ILE A 18 -13.79 -0.96 5.74
C ILE A 18 -14.86 -0.97 4.65
N LYS A 19 -15.81 -1.91 4.74
CA LYS A 19 -17.01 -1.88 3.90
C LYS A 19 -17.97 -0.87 4.49
N VAL A 20 -18.18 0.23 3.78
CA VAL A 20 -19.06 1.32 4.20
C VAL A 20 -20.46 1.07 3.66
N LYS A 21 -21.46 1.12 4.54
CA LYS A 21 -22.87 0.95 4.14
C LYS A 21 -23.32 2.13 3.28
N ASP A 22 -24.05 1.84 2.20
CA ASP A 22 -24.60 2.84 1.29
C ASP A 22 -23.57 3.85 0.74
N PHE A 23 -22.33 3.37 0.54
CA PHE A 23 -21.19 4.21 0.18
C PHE A 23 -21.43 5.01 -1.10
N GLU A 24 -21.97 4.39 -2.14
CA GLU A 24 -22.30 5.06 -3.41
C GLU A 24 -23.23 6.26 -3.19
N THR A 25 -24.24 6.10 -2.34
CA THR A 25 -25.16 7.20 -1.98
C THR A 25 -24.44 8.30 -1.22
N GLN A 26 -23.48 7.95 -0.37
CA GLN A 26 -22.73 8.92 0.41
C GLN A 26 -21.79 9.78 -0.43
N ILE A 27 -21.28 9.26 -1.54
CA ILE A 27 -20.36 9.98 -2.45
C ILE A 27 -21.06 10.61 -3.66
N LYS A 28 -22.31 10.24 -3.95
CA LYS A 28 -23.03 10.63 -5.18
C LYS A 28 -23.11 12.14 -5.40
N ASP A 29 -23.35 12.89 -4.32
CA ASP A 29 -23.54 14.34 -4.38
C ASP A 29 -22.25 15.11 -4.01
N ALA A 30 -21.11 14.43 -3.97
CA ALA A 30 -19.82 15.06 -3.73
C ALA A 30 -19.40 15.91 -4.94
N GLN A 31 -18.88 17.10 -4.70
CA GLN A 31 -18.16 17.87 -5.70
C GLN A 31 -16.69 17.50 -5.74
N TRP A 32 -16.17 17.03 -4.59
CA TRP A 32 -14.79 16.60 -4.46
C TRP A 32 -14.66 15.30 -3.67
N LEU A 33 -13.82 14.40 -4.16
CA LEU A 33 -13.26 13.28 -3.38
C LEU A 33 -11.82 13.59 -3.03
N VAL A 34 -11.47 13.51 -1.75
CA VAL A 34 -10.15 13.87 -1.23
C VAL A 34 -9.46 12.63 -0.67
N PHE A 35 -8.21 12.39 -1.10
CA PHE A 35 -7.41 11.26 -0.68
C PHE A 35 -6.04 11.73 -0.15
N THR A 36 -5.72 11.36 1.09
CA THR A 36 -4.42 11.64 1.69
C THR A 36 -3.48 10.44 1.71
N SER A 37 -3.88 9.29 1.16
CA SER A 37 -3.04 8.09 1.10
C SER A 37 -3.46 7.15 -0.03
N LYS A 38 -2.49 6.33 -0.49
CA LYS A 38 -2.78 5.21 -1.43
C LYS A 38 -3.76 4.18 -0.84
N ASN A 39 -3.75 4.00 0.48
CA ASN A 39 -4.67 3.07 1.15
C ASN A 39 -6.12 3.58 1.13
N ALA A 40 -6.33 4.89 1.17
CA ALA A 40 -7.66 5.47 0.99
C ALA A 40 -8.20 5.23 -0.43
N VAL A 41 -7.33 5.32 -1.44
CA VAL A 41 -7.69 4.97 -2.84
C VAL A 41 -8.07 3.49 -2.96
N ALA A 42 -7.30 2.61 -2.36
CA ALA A 42 -7.62 1.17 -2.36
C ALA A 42 -8.91 0.86 -1.58
N GLY A 43 -9.14 1.54 -0.44
CA GLY A 43 -10.39 1.45 0.32
C GLY A 43 -11.61 1.97 -0.44
N PHE A 44 -11.44 3.03 -1.24
CA PHE A 44 -12.47 3.50 -2.18
C PHE A 44 -12.78 2.43 -3.23
N ALA A 45 -11.77 1.90 -3.90
CA ALA A 45 -11.93 0.84 -4.89
C ALA A 45 -12.60 -0.42 -4.31
N TYR A 46 -12.26 -0.78 -3.07
CA TYR A 46 -12.92 -1.88 -2.34
C TYR A 46 -14.42 -1.67 -2.14
N ASN A 47 -14.88 -0.41 -2.03
CA ASN A 47 -16.29 -0.09 -1.78
C ASN A 47 -17.14 -0.01 -3.06
N VAL A 48 -16.63 0.64 -4.12
CA VAL A 48 -17.41 0.92 -5.35
C VAL A 48 -16.72 0.43 -6.63
N GLY A 49 -15.65 -0.34 -6.51
CA GLY A 49 -14.81 -0.65 -7.66
C GLY A 49 -13.97 0.57 -8.08
N ASN A 50 -13.61 0.62 -9.33
CA ASN A 50 -12.63 1.58 -9.83
C ASN A 50 -13.27 2.80 -10.53
N VAL A 51 -14.53 3.14 -10.21
CA VAL A 51 -15.28 4.16 -10.92
C VAL A 51 -15.53 5.38 -10.02
N VAL A 52 -14.94 6.50 -10.40
CA VAL A 52 -15.28 7.80 -9.79
C VAL A 52 -16.58 8.33 -10.43
N PRO A 53 -17.57 8.81 -9.64
CA PRO A 53 -18.81 9.32 -10.19
C PRO A 53 -18.56 10.48 -11.18
N ALA A 54 -19.34 10.54 -12.25
CA ALA A 54 -19.19 11.57 -13.27
C ALA A 54 -19.39 12.97 -12.71
N GLY A 55 -18.49 13.89 -13.05
CA GLY A 55 -18.53 15.30 -12.61
C GLY A 55 -17.94 15.53 -11.21
N VAL A 56 -17.53 14.49 -10.49
CA VAL A 56 -16.83 14.62 -9.21
C VAL A 56 -15.36 14.82 -9.43
N LYS A 57 -14.79 15.86 -8.82
CA LYS A 57 -13.37 16.18 -8.88
C LYS A 57 -12.59 15.38 -7.84
N VAL A 58 -11.33 15.08 -8.15
CA VAL A 58 -10.44 14.31 -7.26
C VAL A 58 -9.26 15.19 -6.83
N ALA A 59 -9.04 15.29 -5.51
CA ALA A 59 -7.89 15.95 -4.93
C ALA A 59 -7.04 14.95 -4.14
N VAL A 60 -5.72 15.05 -4.29
CA VAL A 60 -4.77 14.13 -3.64
C VAL A 60 -3.63 14.87 -2.96
N VAL A 61 -3.13 14.29 -1.87
CA VAL A 61 -2.06 14.89 -1.06
C VAL A 61 -0.71 14.95 -1.78
N GLY A 62 -0.48 14.16 -2.83
CA GLY A 62 0.80 14.15 -3.53
C GLY A 62 0.91 13.06 -4.58
N LYS A 63 2.07 13.00 -5.24
CA LYS A 63 2.35 12.15 -6.41
C LYS A 63 2.09 10.66 -6.19
N ASN A 64 2.41 10.13 -5.01
CA ASN A 64 2.20 8.70 -4.73
C ASN A 64 0.70 8.35 -4.70
N THR A 65 -0.13 9.24 -4.15
CA THR A 65 -1.59 9.07 -4.12
C THR A 65 -2.20 9.32 -5.51
N GLN A 66 -1.65 10.26 -6.27
CA GLN A 66 -2.02 10.46 -7.67
C GLN A 66 -1.76 9.21 -8.52
N ASN A 67 -0.58 8.61 -8.39
CA ASN A 67 -0.26 7.36 -9.08
C ASN A 67 -1.21 6.23 -8.68
N ALA A 68 -1.62 6.17 -7.42
CA ALA A 68 -2.60 5.18 -6.95
C ALA A 68 -3.98 5.39 -7.61
N ILE A 69 -4.48 6.64 -7.72
CA ILE A 69 -5.73 6.96 -8.43
C ILE A 69 -5.63 6.61 -9.91
N ARG A 70 -4.51 6.96 -10.56
CA ARG A 70 -4.29 6.60 -11.97
C ARG A 70 -4.31 5.10 -12.18
N THR A 71 -3.64 4.35 -11.33
CA THR A 71 -3.58 2.88 -11.42
C THR A 71 -4.92 2.23 -11.11
N ALA A 72 -5.63 2.70 -10.08
CA ALA A 72 -6.88 2.08 -9.64
C ALA A 72 -8.07 2.49 -10.51
N CYS A 73 -8.20 3.78 -10.87
CA CYS A 73 -9.39 4.33 -11.52
C CYS A 73 -9.16 4.78 -12.98
N GLY A 74 -7.93 4.73 -13.47
CA GLY A 74 -7.59 5.15 -14.84
C GLY A 74 -7.74 6.65 -15.10
N ILE A 75 -7.81 7.48 -14.05
CA ILE A 75 -7.98 8.94 -14.16
C ILE A 75 -6.80 9.69 -13.53
N GLU A 76 -6.61 10.93 -13.95
CA GLU A 76 -5.73 11.86 -13.24
C GLU A 76 -6.51 12.60 -12.16
N ALA A 77 -5.82 12.95 -11.05
CA ALA A 77 -6.41 13.83 -10.06
C ALA A 77 -6.54 15.26 -10.62
N ASP A 78 -7.67 15.90 -10.36
CA ASP A 78 -7.91 17.29 -10.75
C ASP A 78 -7.04 18.26 -9.95
N TYR A 79 -6.63 17.87 -8.76
CA TYR A 79 -5.76 18.65 -7.90
C TYR A 79 -4.76 17.77 -7.13
N VAL A 80 -3.49 18.19 -7.16
CA VAL A 80 -2.41 17.59 -6.38
C VAL A 80 -1.79 18.67 -5.50
N SER A 81 -1.75 18.47 -4.19
CA SER A 81 -1.20 19.46 -3.27
C SER A 81 0.26 19.80 -3.57
N SER A 82 0.60 21.05 -3.41
CA SER A 82 1.95 21.61 -3.60
C SER A 82 2.97 21.02 -2.61
N LYS A 83 2.50 20.67 -1.40
CA LYS A 83 3.26 19.97 -0.38
C LYS A 83 2.52 18.69 -0.03
N ALA A 84 3.26 17.59 0.11
CA ALA A 84 2.69 16.28 0.39
C ALA A 84 2.23 16.11 1.87
N THR A 85 1.42 17.05 2.37
CA THR A 85 0.86 17.05 3.73
C THR A 85 -0.65 17.30 3.71
N GLY A 86 -1.37 16.69 4.67
CA GLY A 86 -2.80 16.91 4.82
C GLY A 86 -3.15 18.36 5.13
N LEU A 87 -2.30 19.05 5.92
CA LEU A 87 -2.47 20.46 6.26
C LEU A 87 -2.48 21.33 4.98
N ALA A 88 -1.44 21.20 4.15
CA ALA A 88 -1.33 21.99 2.92
C ALA A 88 -2.50 21.70 1.96
N LEU A 89 -2.86 20.44 1.77
CA LEU A 89 -4.00 20.07 0.94
C LEU A 89 -5.30 20.69 1.46
N GLY A 90 -5.51 20.70 2.78
CA GLY A 90 -6.69 21.33 3.39
C GLY A 90 -6.71 22.84 3.16
N GLU A 91 -5.61 23.55 3.45
CA GLU A 91 -5.46 24.99 3.20
C GLU A 91 -5.70 25.37 1.73
N GLU A 92 -5.17 24.59 0.81
CA GLU A 92 -5.34 24.78 -0.63
C GLU A 92 -6.79 24.56 -1.07
N LEU A 93 -7.44 23.51 -0.56
CA LEU A 93 -8.84 23.20 -0.84
C LEU A 93 -9.80 24.29 -0.32
N MET A 94 -9.50 24.93 0.82
CA MET A 94 -10.28 26.07 1.32
C MET A 94 -10.40 27.21 0.30
N ASN A 95 -9.41 27.35 -0.58
CA ASN A 95 -9.38 28.44 -1.58
C ASN A 95 -10.02 28.06 -2.93
N ILE A 96 -10.06 26.76 -3.27
CA ILE A 96 -10.46 26.30 -4.60
C ILE A 96 -11.72 25.45 -4.63
N ALA A 97 -12.05 24.79 -3.50
CA ALA A 97 -13.18 23.88 -3.45
C ALA A 97 -14.46 24.62 -3.10
N SER A 98 -15.56 24.12 -3.64
CA SER A 98 -16.92 24.55 -3.31
C SER A 98 -17.82 23.33 -3.22
N GLY A 99 -18.90 23.45 -2.44
CA GLY A 99 -19.88 22.40 -2.28
C GLY A 99 -19.46 21.28 -1.34
N ARG A 100 -19.93 20.08 -1.58
CA ARG A 100 -19.70 18.94 -0.69
C ARG A 100 -18.37 18.27 -0.97
N ILE A 101 -17.50 18.21 0.04
CA ILE A 101 -16.21 17.50 -0.01
C ILE A 101 -16.32 16.20 0.79
N VAL A 102 -15.99 15.09 0.17
CA VAL A 102 -15.90 13.79 0.84
C VAL A 102 -14.41 13.42 0.99
N TYR A 103 -13.97 13.41 2.24
CA TYR A 103 -12.62 13.00 2.62
C TYR A 103 -12.58 11.51 2.95
N LEU A 104 -11.97 10.74 2.05
CA LEU A 104 -11.78 9.31 2.20
C LEU A 104 -10.45 9.04 2.91
N CYS A 105 -10.49 8.38 4.06
CA CYS A 105 -9.34 8.36 4.95
C CYS A 105 -9.23 7.07 5.78
N ALA A 106 -8.21 7.02 6.62
CA ALA A 106 -8.11 6.05 7.70
C ALA A 106 -9.18 6.30 8.78
N GLU A 107 -9.55 5.27 9.52
CA GLU A 107 -10.40 5.39 10.72
C GLU A 107 -9.77 6.36 11.74
N VAL A 108 -8.45 6.22 11.96
CA VAL A 108 -7.65 7.16 12.77
C VAL A 108 -6.73 7.94 11.84
N THR A 109 -6.92 9.26 11.76
CA THR A 109 -6.11 10.20 10.97
C THR A 109 -5.15 10.99 11.86
N SER A 110 -4.21 11.72 11.24
CA SER A 110 -3.39 12.71 11.96
C SER A 110 -4.17 13.97 12.35
N GLY A 111 -5.39 14.16 11.84
CA GLY A 111 -6.20 15.35 12.06
C GLY A 111 -5.74 16.60 11.28
N SER A 112 -4.65 16.53 10.53
CA SER A 112 -4.04 17.71 9.90
C SER A 112 -4.88 18.33 8.78
N LEU A 113 -5.61 17.52 8.01
CA LEU A 113 -6.53 18.02 6.98
C LEU A 113 -7.81 18.57 7.63
N GLU A 114 -8.33 17.85 8.60
CA GLU A 114 -9.53 18.25 9.35
C GLU A 114 -9.30 19.59 10.07
N GLU A 115 -8.14 19.78 10.69
CA GLU A 115 -7.79 21.06 11.33
C GLU A 115 -7.69 22.21 10.33
N ALA A 116 -7.05 21.97 9.16
CA ALA A 116 -6.97 22.97 8.09
C ALA A 116 -8.34 23.35 7.53
N MET A 117 -9.30 22.44 7.54
CA MET A 117 -10.64 22.60 6.97
C MET A 117 -11.74 22.73 8.02
N LYS A 118 -11.40 23.02 9.27
CA LYS A 118 -12.38 23.09 10.36
C LYS A 118 -13.51 24.10 10.15
N GLU A 119 -13.25 25.17 9.40
CA GLU A 119 -14.25 26.18 9.04
C GLU A 119 -15.05 25.81 7.78
N TYR A 120 -14.79 24.66 7.15
CA TYR A 120 -15.50 24.22 5.96
C TYR A 120 -16.70 23.34 6.33
N GLU A 121 -17.90 23.92 6.26
CA GLU A 121 -19.14 23.29 6.76
C GLU A 121 -19.52 21.99 6.05
N ASN A 122 -19.13 21.82 4.78
CA ASN A 122 -19.53 20.69 3.94
C ASN A 122 -18.44 19.63 3.75
N LEU A 123 -17.52 19.50 4.72
CA LEU A 123 -16.54 18.42 4.76
C LEU A 123 -17.13 17.18 5.44
N ILE A 124 -17.18 16.08 4.71
CA ILE A 124 -17.65 14.78 5.23
C ILE A 124 -16.49 13.80 5.24
N LYS A 125 -16.17 13.28 6.40
CA LYS A 125 -15.14 12.26 6.60
C LYS A 125 -15.76 10.87 6.52
N ILE A 126 -15.21 10.01 5.64
CA ILE A 126 -15.62 8.62 5.51
C ILE A 126 -14.39 7.72 5.68
N PRO A 127 -14.28 6.98 6.79
CA PRO A 127 -13.24 5.98 6.95
C PRO A 127 -13.45 4.81 5.99
N VAL A 128 -12.43 4.51 5.17
CA VAL A 128 -12.46 3.42 4.19
C VAL A 128 -11.39 2.35 4.45
N TYR A 129 -10.52 2.58 5.43
CA TYR A 129 -9.56 1.59 5.91
C TYR A 129 -9.14 1.89 7.35
N ARG A 130 -8.59 0.88 8.00
CA ARG A 130 -7.94 1.00 9.29
C ARG A 130 -6.60 0.27 9.28
N ASN A 131 -5.73 0.67 10.19
CA ASN A 131 -4.42 0.05 10.37
C ASN A 131 -4.44 -0.78 11.66
N GLU A 132 -4.80 -2.05 11.51
CA GLU A 132 -4.85 -3.00 12.63
C GLU A 132 -3.45 -3.36 13.10
N PRO A 133 -3.20 -3.37 14.42
CA PRO A 133 -1.96 -3.89 14.97
C PRO A 133 -1.84 -5.38 14.64
N VAL A 134 -0.62 -5.81 14.42
CA VAL A 134 -0.28 -7.24 14.39
C VAL A 134 0.24 -7.59 15.76
N ASP A 135 -0.45 -8.49 16.44
CA ASP A 135 0.03 -9.05 17.70
C ASP A 135 1.17 -10.01 17.40
N TYR A 136 2.34 -9.69 17.94
CA TYR A 136 3.46 -10.61 17.97
C TYR A 136 3.40 -11.42 19.25
N ASP A 137 3.50 -12.74 19.13
CA ASP A 137 3.82 -13.57 20.27
C ASP A 137 5.28 -13.24 20.67
N CYS A 138 5.39 -12.47 21.75
CA CYS A 138 6.69 -12.05 22.31
C CYS A 138 7.59 -13.26 22.64
N MET A 139 7.00 -14.43 22.88
CA MET A 139 7.71 -15.68 23.18
C MET A 139 8.38 -16.28 21.94
N GLU A 140 7.78 -16.13 20.76
CA GLU A 140 8.33 -16.64 19.50
C GLU A 140 9.54 -15.81 19.03
N TYR A 141 9.57 -14.52 19.38
CA TYR A 141 10.70 -13.62 19.09
C TYR A 141 11.86 -13.78 20.10
N ASP A 142 11.58 -14.29 21.32
CA ASP A 142 12.57 -14.50 22.38
C ASP A 142 13.59 -15.61 22.05
N SER A 143 13.23 -16.55 21.19
CA SER A 143 14.07 -17.71 20.87
C SER A 143 15.04 -17.48 19.70
N ARG A 144 14.92 -16.38 18.98
CA ARG A 144 15.74 -16.05 17.80
C ARG A 144 16.55 -14.78 18.03
N ASN A 145 17.74 -14.93 18.65
CA ASN A 145 18.87 -13.99 18.55
C ASN A 145 18.60 -12.50 18.81
N CYS A 146 18.01 -12.12 19.96
CA CYS A 146 18.04 -10.73 20.40
C CYS A 146 19.49 -10.23 20.70
N GLY A 147 20.48 -11.13 20.74
CA GLY A 147 21.88 -10.80 21.03
C GLY A 147 22.61 -10.08 19.89
N ASP A 148 22.10 -10.16 18.66
CA ASP A 148 22.79 -9.66 17.46
C ASP A 148 22.11 -8.43 16.82
N ILE A 149 21.24 -7.73 17.58
CA ILE A 149 20.56 -6.51 17.07
C ILE A 149 21.38 -5.28 17.40
N ASP A 150 21.97 -4.66 16.39
CA ASP A 150 22.75 -3.41 16.51
C ASP A 150 21.91 -2.15 16.54
N GLY A 151 20.70 -2.18 15.98
CA GLY A 151 19.81 -1.02 15.90
C GLY A 151 18.40 -1.37 15.49
N ILE A 152 17.45 -0.51 15.87
CA ILE A 152 16.05 -0.64 15.49
C ILE A 152 15.69 0.54 14.58
N ILE A 153 15.22 0.24 13.37
CA ILE A 153 14.78 1.26 12.41
C ILE A 153 13.26 1.43 12.49
N VAL A 154 12.81 2.65 12.76
CA VAL A 154 11.39 2.99 12.90
C VAL A 154 11.00 4.04 11.85
N THR A 155 10.09 3.68 10.95
CA THR A 155 9.65 4.53 9.85
C THR A 155 8.31 5.23 10.12
N SER A 156 7.67 4.96 11.26
CA SER A 156 6.48 5.66 11.75
C SER A 156 6.35 5.57 13.26
N GLY A 157 5.81 6.60 13.89
CA GLY A 157 5.62 6.60 15.33
C GLY A 157 4.70 5.49 15.83
N SER A 158 3.64 5.16 15.10
CA SER A 158 2.74 4.05 15.43
C SER A 158 3.42 2.69 15.37
N SER A 159 4.38 2.50 14.46
CA SER A 159 5.19 1.28 14.45
C SER A 159 6.08 1.19 15.69
N GLY A 160 6.69 2.31 16.11
CA GLY A 160 7.50 2.38 17.31
C GLY A 160 6.72 2.04 18.58
N GLU A 161 5.51 2.59 18.72
CA GLU A 161 4.60 2.27 19.83
C GLU A 161 4.31 0.76 19.91
N ARG A 162 4.05 0.13 18.76
CA ARG A 162 3.72 -1.30 18.68
C ARG A 162 4.88 -2.23 18.98
N ILE A 163 6.11 -1.81 18.73
CA ILE A 163 7.33 -2.58 19.05
C ILE A 163 8.04 -2.10 20.31
N LYS A 164 7.39 -1.25 21.12
CA LYS A 164 7.98 -0.74 22.36
C LYS A 164 8.49 -1.86 23.26
N TRP A 165 7.77 -2.95 23.38
CA TRP A 165 8.18 -4.14 24.12
C TRP A 165 9.56 -4.70 23.71
N LEU A 166 9.89 -4.63 22.39
CA LEU A 166 11.21 -5.03 21.88
C LEU A 166 12.26 -3.97 22.20
N ILE A 167 11.91 -2.67 22.00
CA ILE A 167 12.81 -1.56 22.31
C ILE A 167 13.19 -1.54 23.78
N ASP A 168 12.25 -1.85 24.67
CA ASP A 168 12.49 -1.87 26.12
C ASP A 168 13.40 -3.04 26.53
N ARG A 169 13.36 -4.17 25.83
CA ARG A 169 14.24 -5.30 26.09
C ARG A 169 15.68 -5.10 25.62
N LEU A 170 15.86 -4.30 24.61
CA LEU A 170 17.16 -3.99 24.00
C LEU A 170 17.67 -2.64 24.53
N GLU A 171 17.95 -2.57 25.83
CA GLU A 171 18.22 -1.32 26.57
C GLU A 171 19.36 -0.47 25.94
N ASP A 172 20.39 -1.11 25.40
CA ASP A 172 21.57 -0.43 24.83
C ASP A 172 21.48 -0.17 23.32
N VAL A 173 20.39 -0.59 22.67
CA VAL A 173 20.24 -0.48 21.21
C VAL A 173 19.67 0.88 20.81
N LEU A 174 20.26 1.50 19.78
CA LEU A 174 19.79 2.76 19.23
C LEU A 174 18.52 2.56 18.38
N VAL A 175 17.63 3.54 18.44
CA VAL A 175 16.39 3.57 17.67
C VAL A 175 16.49 4.65 16.60
N TYR A 176 16.61 4.26 15.36
CA TYR A 176 16.73 5.17 14.22
C TYR A 176 15.36 5.58 13.71
N SER A 177 15.06 6.85 13.81
CA SER A 177 13.79 7.46 13.43
C SER A 177 13.88 8.17 12.08
N ILE A 178 12.86 7.98 11.23
CA ILE A 178 12.82 8.62 9.90
C ILE A 178 12.66 10.15 9.95
N GLY A 179 12.24 10.72 11.08
CA GLY A 179 12.06 12.16 11.18
C GLY A 179 11.29 12.60 12.44
N PRO A 180 11.08 13.92 12.60
CA PRO A 180 10.65 14.54 13.86
C PRO A 180 9.31 14.02 14.40
N ALA A 181 8.33 13.80 13.54
CA ALA A 181 7.02 13.27 13.95
C ALA A 181 7.12 11.84 14.53
N CYS A 182 8.02 11.02 13.97
CA CYS A 182 8.31 9.69 14.47
C CYS A 182 9.08 9.78 15.80
N SER A 183 10.13 10.59 15.87
CA SER A 183 10.93 10.82 17.09
C SER A 183 10.06 11.30 18.26
N LYS A 184 9.15 12.24 18.00
CA LYS A 184 8.20 12.75 18.99
C LYS A 184 7.34 11.63 19.57
N LYS A 185 6.76 10.80 18.73
CA LYS A 185 5.93 9.67 19.18
C LYS A 185 6.72 8.61 19.96
N LEU A 186 7.95 8.35 19.57
CA LEU A 186 8.84 7.45 20.32
C LEU A 186 9.12 7.99 21.74
N MET A 187 9.34 9.31 21.87
CA MET A 187 9.51 9.95 23.19
C MET A 187 8.21 9.93 24.00
N GLU A 188 7.06 10.19 23.38
CA GLU A 188 5.73 10.08 24.01
C GLU A 188 5.44 8.66 24.50
N ALA A 189 5.93 7.65 23.77
CA ALA A 189 5.89 6.25 24.21
C ALA A 189 6.88 5.89 25.33
N GLY A 190 7.70 6.84 25.78
CA GLY A 190 8.63 6.66 26.89
C GLY A 190 10.03 6.18 26.50
N ILE A 191 10.40 6.26 25.22
CA ILE A 191 11.76 5.94 24.78
C ILE A 191 12.66 7.14 25.04
N GLU A 192 13.78 6.93 25.73
CA GLU A 192 14.70 7.99 26.08
C GLU A 192 15.30 8.68 24.85
N LYS A 193 15.30 10.01 24.86
CA LYS A 193 15.81 10.83 23.75
C LYS A 193 17.24 10.45 23.34
N LYS A 194 18.11 10.08 24.29
CA LYS A 194 19.50 9.68 24.01
C LYS A 194 19.62 8.42 23.15
N ARG A 195 18.59 7.58 23.13
CA ARG A 195 18.51 6.36 22.30
C ARG A 195 17.94 6.62 20.91
N ILE A 196 17.33 7.78 20.67
CA ILE A 196 16.69 8.10 19.41
C ILE A 196 17.67 8.86 18.52
N VAL A 197 17.97 8.31 17.37
CA VAL A 197 18.77 8.94 16.31
C VAL A 197 17.85 9.31 15.17
N GLU A 198 17.62 10.60 14.97
CA GLU A 198 16.76 11.09 13.90
C GLU A 198 17.56 11.23 12.59
N ALA A 199 16.98 10.80 11.48
CA ALA A 199 17.58 10.96 10.17
C ALA A 199 17.65 12.43 9.77
N GLU A 200 18.81 12.89 9.28
CA GLU A 200 18.97 14.28 8.80
C GLU A 200 18.08 14.58 7.59
N LYS A 201 17.98 13.62 6.67
CA LYS A 201 17.04 13.66 5.55
C LYS A 201 15.85 12.73 5.86
N HIS A 202 14.65 13.28 5.95
CA HIS A 202 13.43 12.54 6.33
C HIS A 202 12.91 11.64 5.18
N THR A 203 13.81 10.82 4.66
CA THR A 203 13.57 9.84 3.58
C THR A 203 14.13 8.48 3.98
N TYR A 204 13.72 7.43 3.28
CA TYR A 204 14.30 6.09 3.50
C TYR A 204 15.80 6.06 3.23
N ASP A 205 16.27 6.73 2.17
CA ASP A 205 17.69 6.80 1.84
C ASP A 205 18.48 7.57 2.91
N GLY A 206 17.93 8.69 3.40
CA GLY A 206 18.55 9.44 4.49
C GLY A 206 18.60 8.67 5.81
N LEU A 207 17.58 7.85 6.08
CA LEU A 207 17.56 6.98 7.24
C LEU A 207 18.64 5.89 7.14
N VAL A 208 18.81 5.26 5.98
CA VAL A 208 19.88 4.29 5.71
C VAL A 208 21.27 4.95 5.85
N GLU A 209 21.44 6.16 5.31
CA GLU A 209 22.68 6.94 5.44
C GLU A 209 23.02 7.20 6.93
N THR A 210 22.02 7.59 7.74
CA THR A 210 22.18 7.83 9.19
C THR A 210 22.60 6.55 9.94
N VAL A 211 21.98 5.41 9.62
CA VAL A 211 22.35 4.12 10.22
C VAL A 211 23.80 3.75 9.91
N ARG A 212 24.24 3.94 8.67
CA ARG A 212 25.62 3.63 8.22
C ARG A 212 26.65 4.49 8.93
N CYS A 213 26.47 5.82 8.94
CA CYS A 213 27.39 6.72 9.62
C CYS A 213 27.60 6.36 11.11
N ARG A 214 26.54 5.85 11.76
CA ARG A 214 26.64 5.44 13.17
C ARG A 214 27.22 4.03 13.35
N ALA A 215 27.01 3.13 12.40
CA ALA A 215 27.65 1.81 12.43
C ALA A 215 29.17 1.92 12.30
N ASP A 216 29.64 2.87 11.48
CA ASP A 216 31.08 3.15 11.31
C ASP A 216 31.71 3.85 12.54
N GLU A 217 30.89 4.52 13.40
CA GLU A 217 31.35 5.20 14.61
C GLU A 217 31.48 4.28 15.86
N LYS A 218 30.97 3.05 15.81
CA LYS A 218 31.15 2.09 16.92
C LYS A 218 32.64 1.70 17.01
N PRO A 219 33.30 1.88 18.16
CA PRO A 219 34.62 1.29 18.34
C PRO A 219 34.48 -0.22 18.22
N VAL A 220 35.22 -0.79 17.32
CA VAL A 220 35.37 -2.24 17.18
C VAL A 220 36.02 -2.75 18.47
N ASN A 221 35.21 -3.05 19.47
CA ASN A 221 35.59 -3.91 20.57
C ASN A 221 35.21 -5.31 20.15
N ASP A 222 36.05 -5.94 19.39
CA ASP A 222 36.42 -7.32 19.64
C ASP A 222 37.19 -7.98 18.52
N GLU A 223 37.92 -9.01 18.88
CA GLU A 223 38.82 -9.90 18.14
C GLU A 223 38.15 -10.71 17.01
N SER A 224 37.07 -10.26 16.40
CA SER A 224 36.46 -10.87 15.23
C SER A 224 36.79 -10.06 13.98
N VAL A 225 37.97 -10.43 13.40
CA VAL A 225 38.28 -10.33 11.97
C VAL A 225 37.95 -8.96 11.36
N CYS A 226 38.83 -7.99 11.58
CA CYS A 226 39.07 -6.90 10.63
C CYS A 226 39.60 -7.55 9.33
N LEU A 227 38.71 -7.95 8.45
CA LEU A 227 39.10 -8.35 7.11
C LEU A 227 39.40 -7.06 6.34
N ASP A 228 40.69 -6.83 6.11
CA ASP A 228 41.18 -5.73 5.30
C ASP A 228 40.51 -5.80 3.92
N ILE A 229 39.76 -4.73 3.57
CA ILE A 229 39.09 -4.61 2.27
C ILE A 229 40.06 -4.86 1.11
N ASN A 230 41.33 -4.53 1.28
CA ASN A 230 42.38 -4.77 0.28
C ASN A 230 42.71 -6.26 0.11
N GLU A 231 42.61 -7.08 1.15
CA GLU A 231 42.77 -8.53 1.08
C GLU A 231 41.64 -9.20 0.32
N TYR A 232 40.42 -8.65 0.40
CA TYR A 232 39.26 -9.10 -0.38
C TYR A 232 39.34 -8.73 -1.85
N LEU A 233 39.93 -7.60 -2.19
CA LEU A 233 40.13 -7.18 -3.58
C LEU A 233 41.15 -8.04 -4.29
N GLU A 234 42.07 -8.67 -3.56
CA GLU A 234 43.08 -9.62 -4.13
C GLU A 234 42.52 -11.04 -4.36
N ARG A 235 41.36 -11.40 -3.73
CA ARG A 235 40.77 -12.75 -3.86
C ARG A 235 39.27 -12.74 -4.22
N PRO A 236 38.86 -12.09 -5.31
CA PRO A 236 37.46 -11.89 -5.65
C PRO A 236 36.67 -13.19 -5.84
N LYS A 237 37.31 -14.30 -6.18
CA LYS A 237 36.63 -15.60 -6.38
C LYS A 237 36.25 -16.30 -5.07
N GLU A 238 37.02 -16.12 -4.00
CA GLU A 238 36.70 -16.74 -2.70
C GLU A 238 35.56 -15.98 -2.01
N VAL A 239 35.54 -14.66 -2.12
CA VAL A 239 34.47 -13.80 -1.66
C VAL A 239 33.16 -14.11 -2.41
N LEU A 240 33.23 -14.26 -3.72
CA LEU A 240 32.05 -14.63 -4.52
C LEU A 240 31.50 -16.01 -4.14
N ASN A 241 32.33 -16.96 -3.75
CA ASN A 241 31.90 -18.28 -3.30
C ASN A 241 31.24 -18.25 -1.90
N MET A 242 31.78 -17.50 -0.94
CA MET A 242 31.13 -17.34 0.39
C MET A 242 29.77 -16.65 0.27
N PHE A 243 29.67 -15.58 -0.51
CA PHE A 243 28.38 -14.92 -0.79
C PHE A 243 27.44 -15.83 -1.58
N SER A 244 27.93 -16.65 -2.49
CA SER A 244 27.08 -17.56 -3.27
C SER A 244 26.48 -18.67 -2.43
N GLU A 245 27.13 -19.11 -1.35
CA GLU A 245 26.64 -20.17 -0.49
C GLU A 245 25.62 -19.65 0.53
N ALA A 246 25.83 -18.49 1.14
CA ALA A 246 24.86 -17.81 1.98
C ALA A 246 23.62 -17.35 1.17
N LEU A 247 23.81 -16.81 -0.04
CA LEU A 247 22.73 -16.50 -0.96
C LEU A 247 21.99 -17.76 -1.46
N ARG A 248 22.66 -18.89 -1.65
CA ARG A 248 22.01 -20.16 -2.00
C ARG A 248 21.09 -20.68 -0.91
N ILE A 249 21.43 -20.51 0.35
CA ILE A 249 20.60 -20.92 1.47
C ILE A 249 19.40 -19.99 1.63
N LEU A 250 19.60 -18.67 1.52
CA LEU A 250 18.51 -17.67 1.54
C LEU A 250 17.60 -17.79 0.31
N ASP A 251 18.18 -17.99 -0.88
CA ASP A 251 17.47 -18.10 -2.15
C ASP A 251 16.64 -19.40 -2.23
N ARG A 252 17.12 -20.49 -1.63
CA ARG A 252 16.41 -21.77 -1.63
C ARG A 252 15.11 -21.71 -0.85
N ASN A 253 15.10 -21.16 0.35
CA ASN A 253 13.89 -21.03 1.18
C ASN A 253 12.93 -19.97 0.64
N THR A 254 13.46 -18.89 0.08
CA THR A 254 12.64 -17.83 -0.54
C THR A 254 12.09 -18.28 -1.89
N ALA A 255 12.88 -19.03 -2.68
CA ALA A 255 12.45 -19.59 -3.95
C ALA A 255 11.38 -20.69 -3.77
N GLU A 256 11.51 -21.56 -2.76
CA GLU A 256 10.50 -22.58 -2.44
C GLU A 256 9.17 -21.95 -2.02
N LEU A 257 9.19 -20.92 -1.15
CA LEU A 257 8.00 -20.17 -0.77
C LEU A 257 7.37 -19.37 -1.93
N MET A 258 8.19 -18.83 -2.84
CA MET A 258 7.69 -18.17 -4.05
C MET A 258 7.08 -19.18 -5.04
N VAL A 259 7.71 -20.34 -5.20
CA VAL A 259 7.20 -21.40 -6.09
C VAL A 259 5.88 -21.95 -5.57
N ASP A 260 5.72 -22.12 -4.26
CA ASP A 260 4.45 -22.60 -3.69
C ASP A 260 3.35 -21.55 -3.82
N ARG A 261 3.62 -20.26 -3.56
CA ARG A 261 2.66 -19.17 -3.85
C ARG A 261 2.28 -19.09 -5.33
N MET A 262 3.26 -19.19 -6.22
CA MET A 262 2.98 -19.17 -7.67
C MET A 262 2.16 -20.38 -8.13
N LYS A 263 2.32 -21.56 -7.48
CA LYS A 263 1.47 -22.73 -7.74
C LYS A 263 0.03 -22.48 -7.30
N ASP A 264 -0.17 -21.94 -6.10
CA ASP A 264 -1.50 -21.64 -5.58
C ASP A 264 -2.21 -20.60 -6.46
N GLU A 265 -1.52 -19.52 -6.85
CA GLU A 265 -2.05 -18.52 -7.79
C GLU A 265 -2.35 -19.10 -9.17
N MET A 266 -1.49 -20.00 -9.67
CA MET A 266 -1.73 -20.69 -10.96
C MET A 266 -2.96 -21.61 -10.90
N ASP A 267 -3.19 -22.27 -9.79
CA ASP A 267 -4.34 -23.16 -9.64
C ASP A 267 -5.64 -22.37 -9.48
N GLU A 268 -5.62 -21.23 -8.79
CA GLU A 268 -6.74 -20.27 -8.76
C GLU A 268 -7.06 -19.71 -10.15
N LEU A 269 -6.03 -19.33 -10.92
CA LEU A 269 -6.20 -18.83 -12.28
C LEU A 269 -6.74 -19.89 -13.23
N LYS A 270 -6.35 -21.17 -13.08
CA LYS A 270 -6.94 -22.29 -13.86
C LYS A 270 -8.41 -22.47 -13.56
N VAL A 271 -8.82 -22.38 -12.30
CA VAL A 271 -10.24 -22.46 -11.90
C VAL A 271 -11.04 -21.29 -12.47
N GLN A 272 -10.49 -20.07 -12.42
CA GLN A 272 -11.14 -18.89 -13.01
C GLN A 272 -11.26 -19.01 -14.54
N LYS A 273 -10.20 -19.47 -15.20
CA LYS A 273 -10.21 -19.72 -16.65
C LYS A 273 -11.28 -20.73 -17.04
N GLY A 274 -11.40 -21.84 -16.32
CA GLY A 274 -12.44 -22.85 -16.56
C GLY A 274 -13.87 -22.31 -16.41
N LYS A 275 -14.10 -21.42 -15.41
CA LYS A 275 -15.39 -20.74 -15.25
C LYS A 275 -15.70 -19.79 -16.41
N LEU A 276 -14.72 -19.03 -16.87
CA LEU A 276 -14.85 -18.13 -18.02
C LEU A 276 -15.10 -18.87 -19.33
N GLU A 277 -14.42 -20.00 -19.55
CA GLU A 277 -14.65 -20.85 -20.73
C GLU A 277 -16.06 -21.43 -20.74
N ALA A 278 -16.57 -21.87 -19.59
CA ALA A 278 -17.95 -22.34 -19.45
C ALA A 278 -18.99 -21.23 -19.74
N GLN A 279 -18.77 -20.02 -19.20
CA GLN A 279 -19.61 -18.84 -19.45
C GLN A 279 -19.60 -18.43 -20.94
N ASN A 280 -18.43 -18.47 -21.57
CA ASN A 280 -18.32 -18.19 -23.01
C ASN A 280 -19.08 -19.23 -23.85
N GLY A 281 -19.00 -20.52 -23.48
CA GLY A 281 -19.77 -21.57 -24.15
C GLY A 281 -21.27 -21.37 -24.02
N GLU A 282 -21.76 -20.95 -22.84
CA GLU A 282 -23.18 -20.62 -22.64
C GLU A 282 -23.61 -19.40 -23.47
N LEU A 283 -22.78 -18.35 -23.52
CA LEU A 283 -23.03 -17.16 -24.32
C LEU A 283 -23.04 -17.45 -25.83
N GLU A 284 -22.16 -18.32 -26.32
CA GLU A 284 -22.15 -18.75 -27.72
C GLU A 284 -23.42 -19.53 -28.06
N ALA A 285 -23.86 -20.45 -27.20
CA ALA A 285 -25.10 -21.16 -27.38
C ALA A 285 -26.32 -20.23 -27.39
N GLN A 286 -26.38 -19.25 -26.51
CA GLN A 286 -27.44 -18.22 -26.49
C GLN A 286 -27.43 -17.37 -27.76
N ASN A 287 -26.26 -16.98 -28.26
CA ASN A 287 -26.14 -16.23 -29.51
C ASN A 287 -26.58 -17.01 -30.72
N GLU A 288 -26.28 -18.30 -30.78
CA GLU A 288 -26.75 -19.19 -31.86
C GLU A 288 -28.29 -19.35 -31.83
N ALA A 289 -28.86 -19.55 -30.64
CA ALA A 289 -30.32 -19.60 -30.47
C ALA A 289 -31.01 -18.29 -30.89
N LEU A 290 -30.44 -17.16 -30.52
CA LEU A 290 -30.90 -15.83 -30.91
C LEU A 290 -30.85 -15.65 -32.44
N LYS A 291 -29.73 -16.01 -33.09
CA LYS A 291 -29.59 -15.96 -34.56
C LYS A 291 -30.63 -16.80 -35.27
N SER A 292 -30.93 -18.00 -34.74
CA SER A 292 -31.98 -18.86 -35.27
C SER A 292 -33.37 -18.21 -35.18
N SER A 293 -33.70 -17.66 -34.01
CA SER A 293 -34.96 -16.95 -33.77
C SER A 293 -35.13 -15.71 -34.67
N PHE A 294 -34.05 -14.98 -34.94
CA PHE A 294 -34.08 -13.84 -35.87
C PHE A 294 -34.38 -14.29 -37.30
N LYS A 295 -33.74 -15.38 -37.78
CA LYS A 295 -34.04 -15.94 -39.12
C LYS A 295 -35.51 -16.37 -39.29
N GLU A 296 -36.09 -16.97 -38.23
CA GLU A 296 -37.51 -17.34 -38.26
C GLU A 296 -38.43 -16.13 -38.33
N LYS A 297 -38.14 -15.08 -37.54
CA LYS A 297 -38.89 -13.83 -37.58
C LYS A 297 -38.76 -13.07 -38.89
N ASP A 298 -37.57 -13.07 -39.50
CA ASP A 298 -37.36 -12.45 -40.79
C ASP A 298 -38.16 -13.20 -41.89
N ALA A 299 -38.20 -14.51 -41.85
CA ALA A 299 -39.01 -15.31 -42.75
C ALA A 299 -40.52 -15.05 -42.58
N GLU A 300 -41.00 -14.88 -41.35
CA GLU A 300 -42.37 -14.51 -41.03
C GLU A 300 -42.75 -13.12 -41.52
N ILE A 301 -41.83 -12.16 -41.33
CA ILE A 301 -41.99 -10.78 -41.83
C ILE A 301 -42.10 -10.77 -43.37
N GLU A 302 -41.29 -11.52 -44.07
CA GLU A 302 -41.34 -11.65 -45.52
C GLU A 302 -42.68 -12.30 -46.00
N ARG A 303 -43.17 -13.30 -45.26
CA ARG A 303 -44.44 -13.95 -45.53
C ARG A 303 -45.63 -12.98 -45.36
N LEU A 304 -45.60 -12.19 -44.25
CA LEU A 304 -46.63 -11.20 -43.98
C LEU A 304 -46.61 -10.04 -44.99
N LYS A 305 -45.46 -9.61 -45.47
CA LYS A 305 -45.33 -8.61 -46.52
C LYS A 305 -45.99 -9.11 -47.84
N LYS A 306 -45.75 -10.35 -48.25
CA LYS A 306 -46.38 -10.93 -49.45
C LYS A 306 -47.91 -11.02 -49.33
N LEU A 307 -48.43 -11.41 -48.16
CA LEU A 307 -49.89 -11.44 -47.93
C LEU A 307 -50.52 -10.03 -47.98
N LEU A 308 -49.85 -9.02 -47.49
CA LEU A 308 -50.27 -7.63 -47.55
C LEU A 308 -50.28 -7.09 -48.99
N GLU A 309 -49.31 -7.46 -49.80
CA GLU A 309 -49.26 -7.12 -51.25
C GLU A 309 -50.35 -7.78 -52.05
N GLU A 310 -50.74 -9.01 -51.67
CA GLU A 310 -51.85 -9.74 -52.29
C GLU A 310 -53.24 -9.18 -51.90
N GLN A 311 -53.41 -8.62 -50.70
CA GLN A 311 -54.65 -7.98 -50.27
C GLN A 311 -54.85 -6.56 -50.82
N ASN A 312 -53.81 -5.90 -51.30
CA ASN A 312 -53.87 -4.57 -51.86
C ASN A 312 -53.99 -4.56 -53.40
N LYS A 313 -54.14 -5.74 -54.03
CA LYS A 313 -54.48 -5.92 -55.45
C LYS A 313 -55.96 -6.28 -55.64
#